data_85886f9977b377be601d70702a810b25
#
_entry.id   85886f9977b377be601d70702a810b25
#
_cell.length_a   1.000
_cell.length_b   1.000
_cell.length_c   1.000
_cell.angle_alpha   90.00
_cell.angle_beta   90.00
_cell.angle_gamma   90.00
#
_symmetry.space_group_name_H-M   'P 1'
#
loop_
_entity.id
_entity.type
_entity.pdbx_description
1 polymer ?
#
loop_
_entity_poly.entity_id
_entity_poly.type
_entity_poly.pdbx_seq_one_letter_code
_entity_poly.pdbx_strand_id
1 'polypeptide(L)'
;MYNNIKSRVGKFGAFSSYGRVWDTEVTGGEIFFDNKTLPTKIYAGRRTGNLNDNAWGIGGRRRHFAAVQSMLPVNENINVGATVSYMKDIDVRGAKKNAVFGEIGTDIKFNDDWHWMAAVSKSNIKAYNDAGQKIKNDGVFTEVRYKSADWNARNSYDVFLNYRRVGSLSGVSSAEDYSKNVQGVQIGATYIPWKNWKLKGFYLAGKQVTPTVGTDKQDVNVIRGQLEYKF
;
A
#
# COMPACT_ATOMS: atom_id res chain seq x y z
N MET A 1 5.03 28.72 -9.83
CA MET A 1 3.83 29.39 -9.31
C MET A 1 2.80 28.29 -9.01
N TYR A 2 2.29 28.22 -7.78
CA TYR A 2 1.28 27.21 -7.41
C TYR A 2 -0.05 27.61 -8.01
N ASN A 3 -0.54 26.84 -8.97
CA ASN A 3 -1.75 27.21 -9.69
C ASN A 3 -3.03 26.91 -8.91
N ASN A 4 -2.99 25.89 -8.01
CA ASN A 4 -4.14 25.56 -7.15
C ASN A 4 -3.66 24.94 -5.84
N ILE A 5 -4.18 25.44 -4.72
CA ILE A 5 -4.07 24.80 -3.42
C ILE A 5 -5.45 24.30 -3.05
N LYS A 6 -5.56 22.99 -2.79
CA LYS A 6 -6.78 22.35 -2.31
C LYS A 6 -6.56 21.88 -0.88
N SER A 7 -7.58 22.00 -0.05
CA SER A 7 -7.52 21.48 1.33
C SER A 7 -8.80 20.74 1.67
N ARG A 8 -8.68 19.76 2.56
CA ARG A 8 -9.84 19.12 3.18
C ARG A 8 -9.54 18.85 4.65
N VAL A 9 -10.61 18.88 5.46
CA VAL A 9 -10.57 18.59 6.88
C VAL A 9 -11.71 17.62 7.19
N GLY A 10 -11.49 16.68 8.07
CA GLY A 10 -12.49 15.71 8.47
C GLY A 10 -11.96 14.28 8.43
N LYS A 11 -12.86 13.32 8.20
CA LYS A 11 -12.53 11.90 8.01
C LYS A 11 -12.47 11.59 6.51
N PHE A 12 -11.36 11.05 6.05
CA PHE A 12 -11.15 10.69 4.64
C PHE A 12 -10.17 9.54 4.46
N GLY A 13 -10.29 8.84 3.34
CA GLY A 13 -9.33 7.84 2.89
C GLY A 13 -8.02 8.50 2.45
N ALA A 14 -6.90 7.93 2.86
CA ALA A 14 -5.57 8.37 2.49
C ALA A 14 -4.68 7.15 2.25
N PHE A 15 -3.77 7.26 1.28
CA PHE A 15 -2.83 6.20 0.93
C PHE A 15 -1.49 6.80 0.48
N SER A 16 -0.41 6.05 0.69
CA SER A 16 0.91 6.42 0.18
C SER A 16 0.94 6.33 -1.34
N SER A 17 1.95 6.90 -1.97
CA SER A 17 2.03 7.05 -3.44
C SER A 17 1.67 5.78 -4.21
N TYR A 18 2.06 4.62 -3.68
CA TYR A 18 1.75 3.30 -4.25
C TYR A 18 0.98 2.38 -3.29
N GLY A 19 0.50 2.89 -2.15
CA GLY A 19 -0.25 2.12 -1.17
C GLY A 19 0.54 1.02 -0.46
N ARG A 20 1.89 1.09 -0.46
CA ARG A 20 2.72 0.00 0.10
C ARG A 20 3.11 0.25 1.54
N VAL A 21 3.03 1.47 2.01
CA VAL A 21 3.31 1.85 3.40
C VAL A 21 2.04 2.03 4.18
N TRP A 22 1.06 2.72 3.63
CA TRP A 22 -0.24 2.93 4.26
C TRP A 22 -1.34 3.15 3.21
N ASP A 23 -2.46 2.52 3.49
CA ASP A 23 -3.76 2.69 2.85
C ASP A 23 -4.79 2.63 3.97
N THR A 24 -5.34 3.76 4.38
CA THR A 24 -6.12 3.87 5.61
C THR A 24 -7.03 5.09 5.61
N GLU A 25 -7.94 5.15 6.58
CA GLU A 25 -8.71 6.35 6.88
C GLU A 25 -7.97 7.21 7.91
N VAL A 26 -7.99 8.52 7.68
CA VAL A 26 -7.44 9.56 8.54
C VAL A 26 -8.54 10.52 8.98
N THR A 27 -8.54 10.91 10.24
CA THR A 27 -9.28 12.06 10.74
C THR A 27 -8.30 13.19 11.00
N GLY A 28 -8.38 14.26 10.20
CA GLY A 28 -7.39 15.35 10.24
C GLY A 28 -7.54 16.29 9.07
N GLY A 29 -6.42 16.79 8.57
CA GLY A 29 -6.34 17.67 7.43
C GLY A 29 -5.39 17.18 6.35
N GLU A 30 -5.67 17.57 5.12
CA GLU A 30 -4.82 17.42 3.95
C GLU A 30 -4.70 18.79 3.27
N ILE A 31 -3.50 19.11 2.83
CA ILE A 31 -3.22 20.21 1.90
C ILE A 31 -2.60 19.61 0.65
N PHE A 32 -3.15 19.93 -0.49
CA PHE A 32 -2.65 19.51 -1.79
C PHE A 32 -2.19 20.72 -2.60
N PHE A 33 -0.91 20.76 -2.88
CA PHE A 33 -0.28 21.71 -3.79
C PHE A 33 -0.33 21.11 -5.20
N ASP A 34 -1.35 21.48 -5.95
CA ASP A 34 -1.62 20.98 -7.29
C ASP A 34 -0.81 21.82 -8.29
N ASN A 35 0.44 21.44 -8.48
CA ASN A 35 1.28 22.03 -9.52
C ASN A 35 1.72 20.96 -10.53
N LYS A 36 1.99 21.39 -11.76
CA LYS A 36 2.35 20.46 -12.85
C LYS A 36 3.72 19.81 -12.69
N THR A 37 4.62 20.44 -11.93
CA THR A 37 6.01 19.98 -11.83
C THR A 37 6.17 18.97 -10.68
N LEU A 38 5.60 19.24 -9.52
CA LEU A 38 5.72 18.39 -8.34
C LEU A 38 4.44 18.45 -7.50
N PRO A 39 3.37 17.76 -7.92
CA PRO A 39 2.16 17.67 -7.12
C PRO A 39 2.46 17.09 -5.75
N THR A 40 2.17 17.85 -4.68
CA THR A 40 2.58 17.47 -3.32
C THR A 40 1.38 17.51 -2.38
N LYS A 41 1.18 16.46 -1.60
CA LYS A 41 0.19 16.37 -0.53
C LYS A 41 0.86 16.32 0.83
N ILE A 42 0.32 17.05 1.77
CA ILE A 42 0.72 17.03 3.17
C ILE A 42 -0.48 16.60 3.99
N TYR A 43 -0.27 15.61 4.86
CA TYR A 43 -1.30 15.07 5.74
C TYR A 43 -0.90 15.27 7.19
N ALA A 44 -1.87 15.61 8.03
CA ALA A 44 -1.71 15.61 9.48
C ALA A 44 -3.03 15.24 10.17
N GLY A 45 -2.96 14.39 11.19
CA GLY A 45 -4.16 13.96 11.88
C GLY A 45 -3.95 12.72 12.73
N ARG A 46 -5.00 11.92 12.81
CA ARG A 46 -5.02 10.63 13.49
C ARG A 46 -5.57 9.57 12.55
N ARG A 47 -4.99 8.40 12.57
CA ARG A 47 -5.58 7.23 11.93
C ARG A 47 -6.92 6.90 12.59
N THR A 48 -7.96 6.65 11.78
CA THR A 48 -9.32 6.46 12.29
C THR A 48 -9.54 5.06 12.87
N GLY A 49 -9.00 4.04 12.24
CA GLY A 49 -9.13 2.65 12.66
C GLY A 49 -8.04 2.19 13.64
N ASN A 50 -8.27 1.05 14.27
CA ASN A 50 -7.24 0.35 15.03
C ASN A 50 -6.25 -0.32 14.08
N LEU A 51 -4.96 -0.32 14.43
CA LEU A 51 -3.98 -1.20 13.82
C LEU A 51 -4.17 -2.59 14.43
N ASN A 52 -4.81 -3.48 13.70
CA ASN A 52 -4.92 -4.89 14.07
C ASN A 52 -4.02 -5.72 13.17
N ASP A 53 -2.72 -5.54 13.28
CA ASP A 53 -1.77 -6.47 12.67
C ASP A 53 -1.35 -7.51 13.72
N ASN A 54 -2.25 -8.45 13.94
CA ASN A 54 -2.08 -9.48 14.97
C ASN A 54 -0.89 -10.41 14.72
N ALA A 55 -0.45 -10.57 13.48
CA ALA A 55 0.66 -11.47 13.13
C ALA A 55 2.01 -10.96 13.67
N TRP A 56 2.16 -9.64 13.85
CA TRP A 56 3.46 -9.04 14.21
C TRP A 56 3.40 -8.03 15.34
N GLY A 57 2.23 -7.87 15.97
CA GLY A 57 2.06 -6.95 17.08
C GLY A 57 2.34 -5.50 16.73
N ILE A 58 2.11 -5.08 15.46
CA ILE A 58 1.97 -3.67 15.15
C ILE A 58 0.53 -3.30 15.47
N GLY A 59 0.35 -2.76 16.65
CA GLY A 59 -0.95 -2.36 17.15
C GLY A 59 -1.03 -0.87 17.43
N GLY A 60 -2.18 -0.43 17.81
CA GLY A 60 -2.41 0.90 18.37
C GLY A 60 -3.75 1.48 17.99
N ARG A 61 -4.35 2.17 18.95
CA ARG A 61 -5.59 2.92 18.75
C ARG A 61 -5.24 4.29 18.19
N ARG A 62 -5.94 4.76 17.17
CA ARG A 62 -6.00 6.16 16.68
C ARG A 62 -4.72 6.98 16.90
N ARG A 63 -3.60 6.56 16.31
CA ARG A 63 -2.29 7.22 16.53
C ARG A 63 -2.15 8.47 15.69
N HIS A 64 -1.40 9.44 16.20
CA HIS A 64 -1.02 10.62 15.46
C HIS A 64 -0.19 10.23 14.23
N PHE A 65 -0.51 10.89 13.12
CA PHE A 65 0.02 10.60 11.80
C PHE A 65 0.32 11.91 11.07
N ALA A 66 1.45 11.97 10.44
CA ALA A 66 1.81 13.03 9.50
C ALA A 66 2.52 12.41 8.29
N ALA A 67 2.28 12.93 7.11
CA ALA A 67 2.94 12.47 5.89
C ALA A 67 3.11 13.58 4.87
N VAL A 68 4.14 13.43 4.05
CA VAL A 68 4.36 14.19 2.82
C VAL A 68 4.48 13.20 1.68
N GLN A 69 3.80 13.47 0.60
CA GLN A 69 3.73 12.62 -0.58
C GLN A 69 3.79 13.45 -1.83
N SER A 70 4.54 13.01 -2.82
CA SER A 70 4.59 13.60 -4.15
C SER A 70 4.50 12.54 -5.23
N MET A 71 3.85 12.88 -6.35
CA MET A 71 3.82 12.09 -7.59
C MET A 71 4.30 12.99 -8.72
N LEU A 72 5.52 12.75 -9.18
CA LEU A 72 6.16 13.51 -10.26
C LEU A 72 5.79 12.87 -11.61
N PRO A 73 5.02 13.54 -12.47
CA PRO A 73 4.87 13.13 -13.86
C PRO A 73 6.17 13.48 -14.61
N VAL A 74 6.97 12.46 -14.92
CA VAL A 74 8.20 12.63 -15.69
C VAL A 74 7.86 12.93 -17.15
N ASN A 75 6.87 12.21 -17.68
CA ASN A 75 6.22 12.46 -18.97
C ASN A 75 4.78 11.86 -18.94
N GLU A 76 4.11 11.81 -20.07
CA GLU A 76 2.73 11.29 -20.19
C GLU A 76 2.59 9.80 -19.84
N ASN A 77 3.70 9.05 -19.88
CA ASN A 77 3.72 7.60 -19.66
C ASN A 77 4.43 7.18 -18.37
N ILE A 78 5.16 8.07 -17.71
CA ILE A 78 6.02 7.73 -16.57
C ILE A 78 5.73 8.67 -15.40
N ASN A 79 5.35 8.07 -14.27
CA ASN A 79 5.27 8.78 -13.00
C ASN A 79 6.26 8.18 -12.00
N VAL A 80 6.84 9.03 -11.17
CA VAL A 80 7.66 8.64 -10.02
C VAL A 80 7.03 9.21 -8.76
N GLY A 81 6.78 8.36 -7.79
CA GLY A 81 6.14 8.74 -6.53
C GLY A 81 7.04 8.49 -5.33
N ALA A 82 6.96 9.36 -4.35
CA ALA A 82 7.61 9.18 -3.06
C ALA A 82 6.70 9.62 -1.91
N THR A 83 6.78 8.89 -0.80
CA THR A 83 6.05 9.21 0.43
C THR A 83 6.99 9.04 1.62
N VAL A 84 6.97 10.01 2.53
CA VAL A 84 7.54 9.88 3.87
C VAL A 84 6.42 10.13 4.87
N SER A 85 6.28 9.23 5.84
CA SER A 85 5.27 9.37 6.89
C SER A 85 5.86 9.10 8.28
N TYR A 86 5.29 9.78 9.27
CA TYR A 86 5.62 9.63 10.69
C TYR A 86 4.37 9.20 11.45
N MET A 87 4.52 8.24 12.32
CA MET A 87 3.46 7.78 13.21
C MET A 87 3.99 7.69 14.65
N LYS A 88 3.29 8.38 15.56
CA LYS A 88 3.66 8.44 16.98
C LYS A 88 3.06 7.27 17.75
N ASP A 89 3.81 6.75 18.72
CA ASP A 89 3.37 5.79 19.74
C ASP A 89 2.70 4.54 19.16
N ILE A 90 3.16 4.02 18.01
CA ILE A 90 2.68 2.72 17.53
C ILE A 90 3.16 1.63 18.47
N ASP A 91 2.30 0.64 18.68
CA ASP A 91 2.65 -0.56 19.43
C ASP A 91 3.38 -1.54 18.51
N VAL A 92 4.59 -1.92 18.89
CA VAL A 92 5.36 -2.94 18.19
C VAL A 92 5.73 -4.03 19.22
N ARG A 93 5.01 -5.14 19.17
CA ARG A 93 5.19 -6.27 20.10
C ARG A 93 5.17 -5.85 21.57
N GLY A 94 4.16 -5.05 21.94
CA GLY A 94 3.99 -4.56 23.31
C GLY A 94 4.86 -3.35 23.69
N ALA A 95 5.74 -2.89 22.81
CA ALA A 95 6.55 -1.69 23.07
C ALA A 95 6.07 -0.51 22.21
N LYS A 96 5.86 0.65 22.84
CA LYS A 96 5.52 1.88 22.11
C LYS A 96 6.75 2.42 21.38
N LYS A 97 6.60 2.72 20.09
CA LYS A 97 7.67 3.29 19.25
C LYS A 97 7.13 4.39 18.35
N ASN A 98 7.98 5.36 18.07
CA ASN A 98 7.76 6.31 17.00
C ASN A 98 8.34 5.71 15.71
N ALA A 99 7.58 5.75 14.64
CA ALA A 99 7.97 5.16 13.38
C ALA A 99 7.98 6.16 12.24
N VAL A 100 9.01 6.06 11.42
CA VAL A 100 9.10 6.71 10.12
C VAL A 100 9.03 5.63 9.06
N PHE A 101 8.20 5.84 8.05
CA PHE A 101 8.06 4.97 6.90
C PHE A 101 8.36 5.77 5.64
N GLY A 102 9.11 5.17 4.73
CA GLY A 102 9.38 5.70 3.41
C GLY A 102 8.90 4.76 2.32
N GLU A 103 8.43 5.32 1.23
CA GLU A 103 8.07 4.63 0.00
C GLU A 103 8.61 5.43 -1.18
N ILE A 104 9.13 4.74 -2.18
CA ILE A 104 9.43 5.30 -3.50
C ILE A 104 9.07 4.27 -4.55
N GLY A 105 8.58 4.72 -5.67
CA GLY A 105 8.20 3.83 -6.77
C GLY A 105 8.03 4.57 -8.08
N THR A 106 7.67 3.81 -9.10
CA THR A 106 7.37 4.28 -10.44
C THR A 106 6.24 3.49 -11.03
N ASP A 107 5.44 4.11 -11.88
CA ASP A 107 4.51 3.46 -12.79
C ASP A 107 4.80 3.91 -14.23
N ILE A 108 4.74 2.97 -15.15
CA ILE A 108 5.04 3.14 -16.56
C ILE A 108 3.89 2.57 -17.39
N LYS A 109 3.32 3.40 -18.24
CA LYS A 109 2.38 3.00 -19.28
C LYS A 109 3.18 2.73 -20.58
N PHE A 110 3.36 1.47 -20.95
CA PHE A 110 4.05 1.13 -22.19
C PHE A 110 3.21 1.44 -23.43
N ASN A 111 1.91 1.22 -23.32
CA ASN A 111 0.86 1.54 -24.30
C ASN A 111 -0.50 1.52 -23.60
N ASP A 112 -1.61 1.60 -24.36
CA ASP A 112 -2.95 1.63 -23.76
C ASP A 112 -3.35 0.36 -23.02
N ASP A 113 -2.71 -0.78 -23.36
CA ASP A 113 -3.01 -2.08 -22.76
C ASP A 113 -2.04 -2.49 -21.64
N TRP A 114 -0.77 -2.06 -21.70
CA TRP A 114 0.26 -2.56 -20.80
C TRP A 114 0.79 -1.50 -19.82
N HIS A 115 0.72 -1.84 -18.55
CA HIS A 115 1.22 -1.03 -17.44
C HIS A 115 2.20 -1.82 -16.59
N TRP A 116 3.21 -1.15 -16.08
CA TRP A 116 4.14 -1.71 -15.11
C TRP A 116 4.28 -0.75 -13.93
N MET A 117 4.28 -1.30 -12.72
CA MET A 117 4.51 -0.56 -11.48
C MET A 117 5.56 -1.27 -10.66
N ALA A 118 6.45 -0.50 -10.02
CA ALA A 118 7.35 -1.00 -9.00
C ALA A 118 7.45 -0.01 -7.84
N ALA A 119 7.55 -0.53 -6.63
CA ALA A 119 7.74 0.29 -5.43
C ALA A 119 8.60 -0.44 -4.40
N VAL A 120 9.37 0.33 -3.65
CA VAL A 120 10.09 -0.14 -2.47
C VAL A 120 9.64 0.65 -1.25
N SER A 121 9.59 -0.01 -0.10
CA SER A 121 9.20 0.58 1.16
C SER A 121 10.16 0.20 2.28
N LYS A 122 10.28 1.06 3.29
CA LYS A 122 11.13 0.80 4.46
C LYS A 122 10.65 1.58 5.67
N SER A 123 10.85 1.02 6.87
CA SER A 123 10.68 1.75 8.11
C SER A 123 11.95 1.78 8.95
N ASN A 124 11.97 2.67 9.96
CA ASN A 124 13.05 2.71 10.96
C ASN A 124 12.83 1.72 12.12
N ILE A 125 11.76 0.91 12.07
CA ILE A 125 11.40 0.00 13.16
C ILE A 125 12.39 -1.15 13.21
N LYS A 126 12.86 -1.46 14.42
CA LYS A 126 13.68 -2.63 14.71
C LYS A 126 12.93 -3.49 15.74
N ALA A 127 12.65 -4.73 15.39
CA ALA A 127 12.06 -5.73 16.28
C ALA A 127 12.57 -7.14 15.92
N TYR A 128 12.40 -8.06 16.85
CA TYR A 128 12.85 -9.44 16.72
C TYR A 128 11.66 -10.37 17.02
N ASN A 129 11.62 -11.53 16.39
CA ASN A 129 10.66 -12.58 16.73
C ASN A 129 11.09 -13.31 18.02
N ASP A 130 10.30 -14.29 18.47
CA ASP A 130 10.56 -15.02 19.71
C ASP A 130 11.82 -15.92 19.60
N ALA A 131 12.25 -16.24 18.40
CA ALA A 131 13.51 -16.95 18.13
C ALA A 131 14.72 -16.01 17.99
N GLY A 132 14.59 -14.71 18.31
CA GLY A 132 15.66 -13.71 18.21
C GLY A 132 16.01 -13.28 16.77
N GLN A 133 15.24 -13.68 15.76
CA GLN A 133 15.48 -13.29 14.39
C GLN A 133 14.91 -11.89 14.12
N LYS A 134 15.67 -11.07 13.40
CA LYS A 134 15.25 -9.72 13.04
C LYS A 134 14.05 -9.76 12.09
N ILE A 135 12.96 -9.13 12.49
CA ILE A 135 11.77 -8.95 11.65
C ILE A 135 12.09 -7.92 10.55
N LYS A 136 11.79 -8.27 9.31
CA LYS A 136 12.08 -7.40 8.15
C LYS A 136 11.19 -6.17 8.13
N ASN A 137 11.81 -5.02 7.90
CA ASN A 137 11.21 -3.69 7.88
C ASN A 137 11.31 -3.02 6.49
N ASP A 138 11.60 -3.80 5.47
CA ASP A 138 11.69 -3.40 4.08
C ASP A 138 10.70 -4.19 3.22
N GLY A 139 10.30 -3.61 2.10
CA GLY A 139 9.40 -4.23 1.14
C GLY A 139 9.77 -3.87 -0.30
N VAL A 140 9.56 -4.81 -1.19
CA VAL A 140 9.67 -4.65 -2.65
C VAL A 140 8.39 -5.19 -3.27
N PHE A 141 7.85 -4.46 -4.23
CA PHE A 141 6.68 -4.83 -5.01
C PHE A 141 6.91 -4.47 -6.48
N THR A 142 6.51 -5.35 -7.39
CA THR A 142 6.43 -5.05 -8.82
C THR A 142 5.24 -5.76 -9.44
N GLU A 143 4.55 -5.11 -10.36
CA GLU A 143 3.36 -5.61 -11.02
C GLU A 143 3.37 -5.24 -12.51
N VAL A 144 3.07 -6.20 -13.35
CA VAL A 144 2.69 -5.99 -14.75
C VAL A 144 1.19 -6.21 -14.87
N ARG A 145 0.50 -5.30 -15.54
CA ARG A 145 -0.95 -5.35 -15.75
C ARG A 145 -1.26 -5.21 -17.24
N TYR A 146 -2.13 -6.09 -17.72
CA TYR A 146 -2.69 -6.04 -19.04
C TYR A 146 -4.12 -5.52 -18.97
N LYS A 147 -4.41 -4.49 -19.73
CA LYS A 147 -5.65 -3.72 -19.76
C LYS A 147 -6.00 -3.04 -18.43
N SER A 148 -7.16 -2.43 -18.39
CA SER A 148 -7.70 -1.75 -17.20
C SER A 148 -9.22 -1.96 -17.15
N ALA A 149 -9.70 -2.53 -16.06
CA ALA A 149 -11.12 -2.68 -15.82
C ALA A 149 -11.73 -1.31 -15.45
N ASP A 150 -12.72 -0.87 -16.20
CA ASP A 150 -13.44 0.38 -15.95
C ASP A 150 -14.87 0.07 -15.47
N TRP A 151 -15.23 0.59 -14.30
CA TRP A 151 -16.56 0.45 -13.69
C TRP A 151 -17.73 0.83 -14.61
N ASN A 152 -17.50 1.74 -15.56
CA ASN A 152 -18.51 2.23 -16.49
C ASN A 152 -18.55 1.47 -17.80
N ALA A 153 -17.53 0.68 -18.10
CA ALA A 153 -17.39 -0.07 -19.35
C ALA A 153 -17.69 -1.55 -19.12
N ARG A 154 -18.90 -1.96 -19.53
CA ARG A 154 -19.29 -3.38 -19.52
C ARG A 154 -18.28 -4.22 -20.30
N ASN A 155 -17.99 -5.42 -19.81
CA ASN A 155 -17.02 -6.37 -20.36
C ASN A 155 -15.57 -5.89 -20.36
N SER A 156 -15.26 -4.76 -19.71
CA SER A 156 -13.87 -4.39 -19.47
C SER A 156 -13.24 -5.31 -18.42
N TYR A 157 -11.95 -5.53 -18.56
CA TYR A 157 -11.20 -6.39 -17.64
C TYR A 157 -9.75 -5.96 -17.55
N ASP A 158 -9.10 -6.41 -16.49
CA ASP A 158 -7.64 -6.44 -16.38
C ASP A 158 -7.15 -7.80 -15.91
N VAL A 159 -5.90 -8.11 -16.24
CA VAL A 159 -5.15 -9.24 -15.69
C VAL A 159 -3.83 -8.72 -15.18
N PHE A 160 -3.40 -9.16 -13.99
CA PHE A 160 -2.14 -8.74 -13.42
C PHE A 160 -1.31 -9.91 -12.91
N LEU A 161 0.00 -9.72 -12.98
CA LEU A 161 1.01 -10.57 -12.37
C LEU A 161 1.91 -9.70 -11.52
N ASN A 162 2.06 -10.02 -10.24
CA ASN A 162 2.99 -9.29 -9.39
C ASN A 162 3.93 -10.23 -8.62
N TYR A 163 5.09 -9.70 -8.32
CA TYR A 163 6.02 -10.25 -7.34
C TYR A 163 6.11 -9.30 -6.16
N ARG A 164 6.15 -9.87 -4.97
CA ARG A 164 6.36 -9.12 -3.74
C ARG A 164 7.30 -9.82 -2.78
N ARG A 165 8.07 -9.01 -2.06
CA ARG A 165 8.79 -9.41 -0.87
C ARG A 165 8.55 -8.33 0.18
N VAL A 166 7.62 -8.55 1.08
CA VAL A 166 7.10 -7.55 2.01
C VAL A 166 7.36 -7.98 3.44
N GLY A 167 8.25 -7.29 4.11
CA GLY A 167 8.48 -7.48 5.54
C GLY A 167 7.31 -6.95 6.37
N SER A 168 7.06 -7.53 7.53
CA SER A 168 5.95 -7.18 8.41
C SER A 168 6.00 -5.73 8.91
N LEU A 169 7.21 -5.17 9.01
CA LEU A 169 7.43 -3.83 9.53
C LEU A 169 7.69 -2.80 8.42
N SER A 170 7.49 -3.14 7.13
CA SER A 170 7.72 -2.23 6.01
C SER A 170 6.66 -1.14 5.85
N GLY A 171 5.49 -1.33 6.44
CA GLY A 171 4.36 -0.41 6.43
C GLY A 171 3.39 -0.68 7.56
N VAL A 172 2.42 0.19 7.76
CA VAL A 172 1.43 0.10 8.85
C VAL A 172 0.11 -0.50 8.39
N SER A 173 -0.30 -0.18 7.19
CA SER A 173 -1.53 -0.65 6.56
C SER A 173 -1.30 -0.59 5.06
N SER A 174 -1.74 -1.57 4.35
CA SER A 174 -1.54 -1.67 2.90
C SER A 174 -2.87 -2.02 2.24
N ALA A 175 -2.92 -1.89 0.92
CA ALA A 175 -4.08 -2.28 0.14
C ALA A 175 -4.55 -3.69 0.51
N GLU A 176 -5.85 -3.95 0.44
CA GLU A 176 -6.50 -5.18 0.93
C GLU A 176 -5.89 -6.47 0.40
N ASP A 177 -5.40 -6.46 -0.82
CA ASP A 177 -4.76 -7.59 -1.50
C ASP A 177 -3.23 -7.64 -1.31
N TYR A 178 -2.69 -6.76 -0.46
CA TYR A 178 -1.26 -6.66 -0.20
C TYR A 178 -0.89 -7.33 1.12
N SER A 179 -0.71 -8.63 1.07
CA SER A 179 -0.28 -9.42 2.24
C SER A 179 1.13 -9.03 2.71
N LYS A 180 1.31 -8.92 4.02
CA LYS A 180 2.62 -8.70 4.66
C LYS A 180 3.28 -10.01 5.08
N ASN A 181 4.56 -9.91 5.40
CA ASN A 181 5.39 -11.06 5.76
C ASN A 181 5.38 -12.16 4.70
N VAL A 182 5.34 -11.77 3.44
CA VAL A 182 5.29 -12.70 2.33
C VAL A 182 6.29 -12.33 1.25
N GLN A 183 6.94 -13.33 0.71
CA GLN A 183 7.69 -13.28 -0.54
C GLN A 183 7.06 -14.27 -1.49
N GLY A 184 6.59 -13.81 -2.65
CA GLY A 184 5.90 -14.68 -3.58
C GLY A 184 5.38 -13.97 -4.81
N VAL A 185 4.66 -14.73 -5.62
CA VAL A 185 4.05 -14.29 -6.87
C VAL A 185 2.53 -14.36 -6.73
N GLN A 186 1.85 -13.36 -7.23
CA GLN A 186 0.39 -13.29 -7.30
C GLN A 186 -0.06 -13.05 -8.73
N ILE A 187 -1.01 -13.86 -9.19
CA ILE A 187 -1.76 -13.65 -10.42
C ILE A 187 -3.21 -13.32 -10.09
N GLY A 188 -3.82 -12.42 -10.81
CA GLY A 188 -5.22 -12.10 -10.62
C GLY A 188 -5.83 -11.40 -11.81
N ALA A 189 -7.16 -11.22 -11.73
CA ALA A 189 -7.94 -10.56 -12.74
C ALA A 189 -9.09 -9.77 -12.11
N THR A 190 -9.51 -8.72 -12.83
CA THR A 190 -10.72 -7.96 -12.55
C THR A 190 -11.60 -8.00 -13.79
N TYR A 191 -12.92 -8.12 -13.62
CA TYR A 191 -13.88 -8.12 -14.70
C TYR A 191 -15.12 -7.30 -14.34
N ILE A 192 -15.63 -6.50 -15.27
CA ILE A 192 -16.82 -5.67 -15.11
C ILE A 192 -17.96 -6.30 -15.96
N PRO A 193 -18.77 -7.21 -15.40
CA PRO A 193 -19.86 -7.86 -16.12
C PRO A 193 -20.96 -6.88 -16.52
N TRP A 194 -21.24 -5.90 -15.67
CA TRP A 194 -22.22 -4.83 -15.88
C TRP A 194 -21.69 -3.54 -15.27
N LYS A 195 -22.19 -2.40 -15.72
CA LYS A 195 -21.92 -1.10 -15.10
C LYS A 195 -22.12 -1.18 -13.59
N ASN A 196 -21.20 -0.64 -12.82
CA ASN A 196 -21.20 -0.63 -11.35
C ASN A 196 -20.99 -2.00 -10.67
N TRP A 197 -20.77 -3.08 -11.41
CA TRP A 197 -20.44 -4.39 -10.85
C TRP A 197 -19.00 -4.76 -11.16
N LYS A 198 -18.27 -5.20 -10.15
CA LYS A 198 -16.88 -5.64 -10.30
C LYS A 198 -16.67 -7.00 -9.65
N LEU A 199 -16.17 -7.93 -10.43
CA LEU A 199 -15.62 -9.20 -9.97
C LEU A 199 -14.10 -9.09 -9.92
N LYS A 200 -13.49 -9.45 -8.82
CA LYS A 200 -12.02 -9.51 -8.68
C LYS A 200 -11.64 -10.85 -8.07
N GLY A 201 -10.60 -11.48 -8.61
CA GLY A 201 -10.05 -12.69 -8.06
C GLY A 201 -8.53 -12.73 -8.17
N PHE A 202 -7.87 -13.39 -7.20
CA PHE A 202 -6.43 -13.63 -7.29
C PHE A 202 -6.00 -14.89 -6.53
N TYR A 203 -4.83 -15.38 -6.90
CA TYR A 203 -4.07 -16.38 -6.19
C TYR A 203 -2.65 -15.89 -5.92
N LEU A 204 -2.23 -15.93 -4.65
CA LEU A 204 -0.89 -15.65 -4.20
C LEU A 204 -0.24 -16.95 -3.71
N ALA A 205 0.93 -17.28 -4.24
CA ALA A 205 1.78 -18.36 -3.77
C ALA A 205 3.12 -17.79 -3.29
N GLY A 206 3.53 -18.15 -2.08
CA GLY A 206 4.75 -17.61 -1.50
C GLY A 206 5.17 -18.26 -0.20
N LYS A 207 6.15 -17.64 0.46
CA LYS A 207 6.66 -18.04 1.78
C LYS A 207 6.78 -16.82 2.70
N GLN A 208 6.77 -17.06 3.99
CA GLN A 208 7.08 -16.02 4.97
C GLN A 208 8.46 -15.38 4.72
N VAL A 209 8.56 -14.08 4.87
CA VAL A 209 9.86 -13.37 4.84
C VAL A 209 10.63 -13.59 6.13
N THR A 210 9.93 -13.49 7.27
CA THR A 210 10.45 -13.81 8.60
C THR A 210 9.54 -14.86 9.25
N PRO A 211 10.04 -15.93 9.84
CA PRO A 211 9.22 -16.89 10.55
C PRO A 211 8.39 -16.24 11.66
N THR A 212 7.12 -16.63 11.79
CA THR A 212 6.24 -16.16 12.88
C THR A 212 6.43 -17.00 14.15
N VAL A 213 6.67 -18.29 13.97
CA VAL A 213 6.90 -19.25 15.06
C VAL A 213 8.14 -20.07 14.71
N GLY A 214 9.01 -20.27 15.69
CA GLY A 214 10.25 -21.02 15.48
C GLY A 214 11.22 -20.34 14.52
N THR A 215 11.98 -21.15 13.78
CA THR A 215 13.03 -20.71 12.85
C THR A 215 12.67 -20.87 11.38
N ASP A 216 11.62 -21.65 11.07
CA ASP A 216 11.30 -22.07 9.73
C ASP A 216 10.22 -21.20 9.08
N LYS A 217 10.44 -20.83 7.83
CA LYS A 217 9.49 -20.06 7.03
C LYS A 217 8.37 -20.97 6.54
N GLN A 218 7.13 -20.59 6.85
CA GLN A 218 5.94 -21.29 6.40
C GLN A 218 5.53 -20.83 5.00
N ASP A 219 4.88 -21.71 4.25
CA ASP A 219 4.23 -21.38 2.99
C ASP A 219 3.01 -20.48 3.25
N VAL A 220 2.81 -19.55 2.34
CA VAL A 220 1.70 -18.59 2.36
C VAL A 220 0.97 -18.67 1.03
N ASN A 221 -0.20 -19.28 1.04
CA ASN A 221 -1.06 -19.40 -0.13
C ASN A 221 -2.38 -18.68 0.17
N VAL A 222 -2.76 -17.73 -0.70
CA VAL A 222 -3.99 -16.94 -0.55
C VAL A 222 -4.80 -17.02 -1.82
N ILE A 223 -6.03 -17.49 -1.71
CA ILE A 223 -7.07 -17.36 -2.74
C ILE A 223 -8.07 -16.31 -2.26
N ARG A 224 -8.44 -15.39 -3.13
CA ARG A 224 -9.48 -14.41 -2.86
C ARG A 224 -10.39 -14.23 -4.06
N GLY A 225 -11.71 -14.23 -3.81
CA GLY A 225 -12.75 -13.78 -4.72
C GLY A 225 -13.52 -12.63 -4.08
N GLN A 226 -13.86 -11.61 -4.85
CA GLN A 226 -14.57 -10.43 -4.37
C GLN A 226 -15.57 -9.96 -5.41
N LEU A 227 -16.78 -9.67 -4.94
CA LEU A 227 -17.83 -9.00 -5.70
C LEU A 227 -18.05 -7.63 -5.09
N GLU A 228 -17.99 -6.59 -5.90
CA GLU A 228 -18.24 -5.21 -5.46
C GLU A 228 -19.37 -4.60 -6.30
N TYR A 229 -20.22 -3.80 -5.65
CA TYR A 229 -21.25 -3.00 -6.30
C TYR A 229 -21.12 -1.54 -5.88
N LYS A 230 -21.19 -0.65 -6.86
CA LYS A 230 -21.11 0.81 -6.65
C LYS A 230 -22.50 1.41 -6.81
N PHE A 231 -23.01 1.98 -5.73
CA PHE A 231 -24.28 2.71 -5.69
C PHE A 231 -24.20 4.07 -6.38
#